data_e6243a8d44a0180f893c35c99487cfb6
#
_entry.id   e6243a8d44a0180f893c35c99487cfb6
#
_cell.length_a   1.000
_cell.length_b   1.000
_cell.length_c   1.000
_cell.angle_alpha   90.00
_cell.angle_beta   90.00
_cell.angle_gamma   90.00
#
_symmetry.space_group_name_H-M   'P 1'
#
loop_
_entity.id
_entity.type
_entity.pdbx_description
1 polymer ?
#
loop_
_entity_poly.entity_id
_entity_poly.type
_entity_poly.pdbx_seq_one_letter_code
_entity_poly.pdbx_strand_id
1 'polypeptide(L)'
;MEEISAPTGFDWSSTHAIKFNVEVNDEFDGQYYYTVEIVDKNPLEATTEEPYNTLAKGVARKGETYQTEVVSSKDTKYLYVRQTDPRGRDRIKQVEIDESTSHIQCSFTGTSAIKTRAFATTRGNNGGIDIPKRTEQSYDISRAIPVTSPSQVLQGGQTYIVTGNFSGKFTDTSLSNSNKATVYIQGTWELAQVTQDFLDIIVLKDGKINGKYLMLQNTSTLTIQSGAEVSLSDQLICNTYSTICNFGDLKTKNMKLNTNDILYNGH
;
A
#
# COMPACT_ATOMS: atom_id res chain seq x y z
N MET A 1 16.52 -43.28 48.12
CA MET A 1 16.07 -42.33 47.06
C MET A 1 14.59 -42.60 46.85
N GLU A 2 13.72 -41.68 47.24
CA GLU A 2 12.29 -41.80 46.93
C GLU A 2 12.11 -41.55 45.43
N GLU A 3 11.47 -42.51 44.80
CA GLU A 3 11.15 -42.41 43.35
C GLU A 3 10.00 -41.42 43.19
N ILE A 4 10.29 -40.27 42.55
CA ILE A 4 9.28 -39.26 42.22
C ILE A 4 8.47 -39.82 41.06
N SER A 5 7.30 -40.39 41.37
CA SER A 5 6.36 -40.81 40.31
C SER A 5 5.45 -39.63 39.96
N ALA A 6 5.41 -39.27 38.67
CA ALA A 6 4.44 -38.28 38.18
C ALA A 6 3.02 -38.81 38.31
N PRO A 7 2.03 -38.00 38.69
CA PRO A 7 0.63 -38.44 38.73
C PRO A 7 0.19 -38.94 37.34
N THR A 8 -0.63 -40.00 37.34
CA THR A 8 -1.21 -40.52 36.10
C THR A 8 -2.05 -39.42 35.41
N GLY A 9 -1.69 -39.07 34.16
CA GLY A 9 -2.35 -38.01 33.40
C GLY A 9 -1.69 -36.65 33.50
N PHE A 10 -0.50 -36.53 34.13
CA PHE A 10 0.24 -35.29 34.15
C PHE A 10 0.88 -35.03 32.75
N ASP A 11 0.41 -33.99 32.08
CA ASP A 11 0.97 -33.56 30.80
C ASP A 11 2.08 -32.51 31.03
N TRP A 12 3.31 -32.88 30.66
CA TRP A 12 4.49 -32.02 30.76
C TRP A 12 4.58 -31.01 29.58
N SER A 13 3.68 -31.11 28.62
CA SER A 13 3.68 -30.17 27.48
C SER A 13 3.27 -28.79 27.94
N SER A 14 4.15 -27.81 27.74
CA SER A 14 3.85 -26.40 27.95
C SER A 14 3.15 -25.74 26.74
N THR A 15 2.90 -26.55 25.69
CA THR A 15 2.30 -26.06 24.44
C THR A 15 1.15 -26.96 24.00
N HIS A 16 0.26 -26.45 23.19
CA HIS A 16 -0.80 -27.19 22.53
C HIS A 16 -0.99 -26.70 21.06
N ALA A 17 -1.51 -27.58 20.23
CA ALA A 17 -1.79 -27.33 18.84
C ALA A 17 -3.21 -26.80 18.67
N ILE A 18 -3.38 -25.73 17.89
CA ILE A 18 -4.66 -25.07 17.61
C ILE A 18 -4.85 -25.01 16.10
N LYS A 19 -5.97 -25.55 15.61
CA LYS A 19 -6.35 -25.49 14.19
C LYS A 19 -7.15 -24.22 13.94
N PHE A 20 -6.75 -23.50 12.92
CA PHE A 20 -7.44 -22.30 12.44
C PHE A 20 -8.10 -22.55 11.10
N ASN A 21 -9.34 -22.13 10.98
CA ASN A 21 -10.06 -21.97 9.72
C ASN A 21 -10.41 -20.49 9.57
N VAL A 22 -9.84 -19.82 8.58
CA VAL A 22 -9.99 -18.38 8.40
C VAL A 22 -10.69 -18.08 7.07
N GLU A 23 -11.82 -17.38 7.15
CA GLU A 23 -12.54 -16.86 6.01
C GLU A 23 -12.28 -15.36 5.89
N VAL A 24 -11.85 -14.91 4.71
CA VAL A 24 -11.54 -13.52 4.45
C VAL A 24 -12.79 -12.71 4.11
N ASN A 25 -12.79 -11.43 4.48
CA ASN A 25 -13.76 -10.48 3.97
C ASN A 25 -13.29 -9.95 2.62
N ASP A 26 -13.88 -10.46 1.57
CA ASP A 26 -13.52 -10.11 0.20
C ASP A 26 -14.33 -8.92 -0.32
N GLU A 27 -13.64 -7.88 -0.78
CA GLU A 27 -14.20 -6.68 -1.38
C GLU A 27 -14.01 -6.65 -2.91
N PHE A 28 -13.40 -7.70 -3.50
CA PHE A 28 -13.01 -7.75 -4.92
C PHE A 28 -13.64 -8.90 -5.69
N ASP A 29 -14.73 -9.45 -5.19
CA ASP A 29 -15.50 -10.54 -5.82
C ASP A 29 -14.66 -11.76 -6.25
N GLY A 30 -13.69 -12.13 -5.40
CA GLY A 30 -12.83 -13.30 -5.60
C GLY A 30 -11.69 -13.10 -6.60
N GLN A 31 -11.49 -11.89 -7.11
CA GLN A 31 -10.46 -11.62 -8.11
C GLN A 31 -9.03 -11.68 -7.54
N TYR A 32 -8.87 -11.45 -6.25
CA TYR A 32 -7.56 -11.35 -5.62
C TYR A 32 -7.46 -12.22 -4.37
N TYR A 33 -6.23 -12.62 -4.06
CA TYR A 33 -5.92 -13.26 -2.80
C TYR A 33 -5.62 -12.24 -1.72
N TYR A 34 -6.04 -12.55 -0.52
CA TYR A 34 -5.73 -11.86 0.72
C TYR A 34 -4.64 -12.63 1.46
N THR A 35 -3.67 -11.94 2.02
CA THR A 35 -2.72 -12.57 2.95
C THR A 35 -3.40 -12.75 4.30
N VAL A 36 -3.24 -13.95 4.88
CA VAL A 36 -3.72 -14.28 6.23
C VAL A 36 -2.52 -14.68 7.07
N GLU A 37 -2.39 -14.06 8.24
CA GLU A 37 -1.33 -14.35 9.20
C GLU A 37 -1.95 -14.63 10.58
N ILE A 38 -1.40 -15.62 11.28
CA ILE A 38 -1.68 -15.86 12.71
C ILE A 38 -0.44 -15.39 13.46
N VAL A 39 -0.62 -14.49 14.44
CA VAL A 39 0.47 -13.87 15.18
C VAL A 39 0.24 -13.89 16.67
N ASP A 40 1.33 -13.88 17.46
CA ASP A 40 1.31 -14.03 18.91
C ASP A 40 0.98 -12.76 19.69
N LYS A 41 1.19 -11.59 19.09
CA LYS A 41 0.91 -10.28 19.69
C LYS A 41 0.09 -9.41 18.75
N ASN A 42 -0.57 -8.40 19.30
CA ASN A 42 -1.32 -7.44 18.49
C ASN A 42 -0.36 -6.66 17.57
N PRO A 43 -0.44 -6.83 16.24
CA PRO A 43 0.44 -6.11 15.31
C PRO A 43 0.30 -4.58 15.40
N LEU A 44 -0.81 -4.08 15.98
CA LEU A 44 -1.05 -2.64 16.14
C LEU A 44 -0.28 -2.04 17.34
N GLU A 45 0.13 -2.89 18.27
CA GLU A 45 0.82 -2.51 19.50
C GLU A 45 2.30 -2.90 19.46
N ALA A 46 2.67 -3.70 18.45
CA ALA A 46 4.04 -4.14 18.28
C ALA A 46 4.98 -2.97 17.98
N THR A 47 6.14 -2.97 18.64
CA THR A 47 7.20 -1.98 18.47
C THR A 47 8.45 -2.64 17.89
N THR A 48 9.47 -1.84 17.58
CA THR A 48 10.78 -2.36 17.14
C THR A 48 11.48 -3.14 18.24
N GLU A 49 11.20 -2.81 19.51
CA GLU A 49 11.78 -3.49 20.68
C GLU A 49 10.99 -4.72 21.08
N GLU A 50 9.66 -4.72 20.81
CA GLU A 50 8.77 -5.86 21.04
C GLU A 50 7.99 -6.20 19.77
N PRO A 51 8.62 -6.86 18.80
CA PRO A 51 7.94 -7.28 17.57
C PRO A 51 6.98 -8.43 17.86
N TYR A 52 5.98 -8.60 17.00
CA TYR A 52 5.17 -9.81 16.97
C TYR A 52 5.87 -10.92 16.18
N ASN A 53 5.56 -12.18 16.51
CA ASN A 53 6.01 -13.31 15.72
C ASN A 53 4.85 -13.85 14.87
N THR A 54 5.15 -14.15 13.62
CA THR A 54 4.19 -14.82 12.72
C THR A 54 4.29 -16.32 12.95
N LEU A 55 3.22 -16.91 13.48
CA LEU A 55 3.09 -18.35 13.77
C LEU A 55 2.70 -19.13 12.52
N ALA A 56 1.84 -18.56 11.68
CA ALA A 56 1.46 -19.12 10.39
C ALA A 56 1.11 -18.02 9.40
N LYS A 57 1.33 -18.29 8.12
CA LYS A 57 1.04 -17.37 7.02
C LYS A 57 0.55 -18.13 5.79
N GLY A 58 -0.46 -17.58 5.13
CA GLY A 58 -1.00 -18.10 3.89
C GLY A 58 -1.87 -17.12 3.16
N VAL A 59 -2.67 -17.61 2.23
CA VAL A 59 -3.57 -16.80 1.42
C VAL A 59 -4.95 -17.46 1.32
N ALA A 60 -5.98 -16.62 1.14
CA ALA A 60 -7.33 -17.06 0.83
C ALA A 60 -8.04 -15.99 -0.01
N ARG A 61 -9.11 -16.36 -0.69
CA ARG A 61 -10.01 -15.45 -1.39
C ARG A 61 -11.45 -15.84 -1.15
N LYS A 62 -12.41 -15.13 -1.72
CA LYS A 62 -13.84 -15.43 -1.62
C LYS A 62 -14.13 -16.91 -1.91
N GLY A 63 -14.83 -17.56 -0.98
CA GLY A 63 -15.20 -18.98 -1.09
C GLY A 63 -14.10 -19.97 -0.75
N GLU A 64 -12.89 -19.50 -0.39
CA GLU A 64 -11.80 -20.31 0.10
C GLU A 64 -11.58 -20.04 1.59
N THR A 65 -11.23 -21.09 2.34
CA THR A 65 -10.89 -21.00 3.76
C THR A 65 -9.41 -21.30 3.93
N TYR A 66 -8.65 -20.37 4.52
CA TYR A 66 -7.28 -20.66 4.93
C TYR A 66 -7.28 -21.56 6.15
N GLN A 67 -6.69 -22.74 6.01
CA GLN A 67 -6.57 -23.74 7.08
C GLN A 67 -5.13 -23.91 7.48
N THR A 68 -4.85 -23.83 8.76
CA THR A 68 -3.51 -24.03 9.32
C THR A 68 -3.58 -24.56 10.73
N GLU A 69 -2.47 -25.07 11.22
CA GLU A 69 -2.28 -25.46 12.60
C GLU A 69 -1.09 -24.67 13.17
N VAL A 70 -1.27 -24.08 14.34
CA VAL A 70 -0.22 -23.38 15.06
C VAL A 70 -0.01 -24.01 16.42
N VAL A 71 1.22 -23.93 16.92
CA VAL A 71 1.57 -24.38 18.28
C VAL A 71 1.70 -23.13 19.13
N SER A 72 0.94 -23.07 20.23
CA SER A 72 0.96 -21.96 21.19
C SER A 72 1.27 -22.43 22.60
N SER A 73 1.85 -21.57 23.43
CA SER A 73 2.01 -21.83 24.86
C SER A 73 0.64 -21.93 25.52
N LYS A 74 0.51 -22.82 26.50
CA LYS A 74 -0.70 -22.94 27.34
C LYS A 74 -0.99 -21.68 28.15
N ASP A 75 0.01 -20.86 28.42
CA ASP A 75 -0.14 -19.58 29.11
C ASP A 75 -0.65 -18.43 28.21
N THR A 76 -0.69 -18.66 26.89
CA THR A 76 -1.15 -17.65 25.93
C THR A 76 -2.66 -17.51 26.01
N LYS A 77 -3.13 -16.28 26.27
CA LYS A 77 -4.56 -15.97 26.35
C LYS A 77 -5.17 -15.48 25.07
N TYR A 78 -4.35 -14.90 24.20
CA TYR A 78 -4.83 -14.29 22.96
C TYR A 78 -3.87 -14.60 21.82
N LEU A 79 -4.44 -14.91 20.67
CA LEU A 79 -3.77 -14.87 19.37
C LEU A 79 -4.48 -13.86 18.49
N TYR A 80 -3.81 -13.43 17.44
CA TYR A 80 -4.36 -12.45 16.53
C TYR A 80 -4.33 -12.98 15.11
N VAL A 81 -5.47 -12.84 14.42
CA VAL A 81 -5.60 -13.18 13.01
C VAL A 81 -5.57 -11.87 12.24
N ARG A 82 -4.62 -11.74 11.32
CA ARG A 82 -4.45 -10.58 10.45
C ARG A 82 -4.82 -10.95 9.03
N GLN A 83 -5.72 -10.19 8.42
CA GLN A 83 -6.02 -10.25 7.01
C GLN A 83 -5.48 -8.98 6.36
N THR A 84 -4.63 -9.14 5.33
CA THR A 84 -4.15 -8.02 4.51
C THR A 84 -4.77 -8.12 3.13
N ASP A 85 -5.45 -7.09 2.70
CA ASP A 85 -6.07 -7.03 1.37
C ASP A 85 -5.02 -6.73 0.27
N PRO A 86 -5.38 -6.88 -1.03
CA PRO A 86 -4.48 -6.57 -2.14
C PRO A 86 -3.99 -5.11 -2.19
N ARG A 87 -4.66 -4.20 -1.47
CA ARG A 87 -4.25 -2.79 -1.33
C ARG A 87 -3.35 -2.55 -0.13
N GLY A 88 -2.98 -3.62 0.62
CA GLY A 88 -2.16 -3.52 1.82
C GLY A 88 -2.91 -3.05 3.08
N ARG A 89 -4.25 -3.04 3.08
CA ARG A 89 -5.04 -2.71 4.27
C ARG A 89 -5.18 -3.94 5.15
N ASP A 90 -4.90 -3.76 6.42
CA ASP A 90 -5.01 -4.82 7.41
C ASP A 90 -6.35 -4.78 8.15
N ARG A 91 -6.87 -5.97 8.40
CA ARG A 91 -7.92 -6.22 9.39
C ARG A 91 -7.37 -7.19 10.41
N ILE A 92 -7.53 -6.89 11.69
CA ILE A 92 -7.01 -7.71 12.77
C ILE A 92 -8.16 -8.11 13.68
N LYS A 93 -8.20 -9.40 13.99
CA LYS A 93 -9.15 -9.98 14.93
C LYS A 93 -8.39 -10.64 16.06
N GLN A 94 -8.66 -10.21 17.28
CA GLN A 94 -8.20 -10.87 18.49
C GLN A 94 -9.04 -12.12 18.73
N VAL A 95 -8.38 -13.21 19.05
CA VAL A 95 -9.00 -14.48 19.38
C VAL A 95 -8.56 -14.89 20.77
N GLU A 96 -9.51 -15.13 21.65
CA GLU A 96 -9.24 -15.65 22.99
C GLU A 96 -9.02 -17.16 22.91
N ILE A 97 -7.98 -17.63 23.60
CA ILE A 97 -7.60 -19.02 23.66
C ILE A 97 -7.36 -19.43 25.12
N ASP A 98 -7.52 -20.70 25.38
CA ASP A 98 -7.21 -21.35 26.65
C ASP A 98 -6.61 -22.76 26.40
N GLU A 99 -6.25 -23.45 27.46
CA GLU A 99 -5.63 -24.79 27.39
C GLU A 99 -6.49 -25.85 26.65
N SER A 100 -7.81 -25.64 26.60
CA SER A 100 -8.77 -26.54 25.95
C SER A 100 -9.04 -26.20 24.50
N THR A 101 -8.57 -25.04 24.03
CA THR A 101 -8.82 -24.54 22.70
C THR A 101 -8.03 -25.34 21.67
N SER A 102 -8.72 -26.14 20.86
CA SER A 102 -8.11 -26.97 19.82
C SER A 102 -8.49 -26.53 18.39
N HIS A 103 -9.56 -25.74 18.26
CA HIS A 103 -10.05 -25.30 16.95
C HIS A 103 -10.65 -23.90 17.03
N ILE A 104 -10.31 -23.05 16.06
CA ILE A 104 -10.80 -21.69 15.93
C ILE A 104 -11.36 -21.47 14.53
N GLN A 105 -12.64 -21.06 14.48
CA GLN A 105 -13.27 -20.56 13.27
C GLN A 105 -13.21 -19.04 13.30
N CYS A 106 -12.47 -18.43 12.38
CA CYS A 106 -12.33 -16.99 12.27
C CYS A 106 -12.91 -16.51 10.94
N SER A 107 -13.94 -15.67 10.98
CA SER A 107 -14.48 -15.04 9.78
C SER A 107 -14.37 -13.54 9.90
N PHE A 108 -13.91 -12.90 8.85
CA PHE A 108 -13.92 -11.44 8.70
C PHE A 108 -15.20 -10.96 8.00
N THR A 109 -16.09 -11.88 7.59
CA THR A 109 -17.41 -11.60 7.01
C THR A 109 -18.43 -11.45 8.13
N GLY A 110 -18.70 -10.25 8.60
CA GLY A 110 -19.73 -10.02 9.61
C GLY A 110 -19.55 -8.73 10.41
N THR A 111 -20.65 -8.24 10.98
CA THR A 111 -20.75 -6.96 11.70
C THR A 111 -20.14 -6.94 13.12
N SER A 112 -19.30 -7.89 13.48
CA SER A 112 -18.53 -7.79 14.72
C SER A 112 -17.53 -6.64 14.59
N ALA A 113 -17.47 -5.79 15.62
CA ALA A 113 -16.63 -4.60 15.65
C ALA A 113 -15.17 -4.91 15.31
N ILE A 114 -14.88 -4.93 14.03
CA ILE A 114 -13.53 -5.05 13.49
C ILE A 114 -12.92 -3.68 13.72
N LYS A 115 -11.92 -3.60 14.60
CA LYS A 115 -11.08 -2.41 14.65
C LYS A 115 -10.30 -2.37 13.34
N THR A 116 -10.88 -1.73 12.34
CA THR A 116 -10.22 -1.43 11.08
C THR A 116 -9.24 -0.30 11.36
N ARG A 117 -7.96 -0.57 11.33
CA ARG A 117 -6.96 0.44 11.03
C ARG A 117 -6.59 0.27 9.57
N ALA A 118 -6.80 1.30 8.78
CA ALA A 118 -6.11 1.45 7.52
C ALA A 118 -4.63 1.55 7.88
N PHE A 119 -3.85 0.53 7.52
CA PHE A 119 -2.41 0.63 7.63
C PHE A 119 -1.89 1.44 6.47
N ALA A 120 -1.35 2.58 6.81
CA ALA A 120 -0.21 3.04 6.07
C ALA A 120 0.96 2.13 6.42
N THR A 121 1.53 1.50 5.43
CA THR A 121 2.85 0.92 5.57
C THR A 121 3.85 2.06 5.76
N THR A 122 3.94 2.58 6.97
CA THR A 122 5.07 3.39 7.37
C THR A 122 6.01 2.51 8.18
N ARG A 123 7.05 2.02 7.55
CA ARG A 123 8.31 1.87 8.26
C ARG A 123 8.87 3.27 8.46
N GLY A 124 8.64 3.83 9.61
CA GLY A 124 9.14 5.15 9.99
C GLY A 124 8.06 5.90 10.77
N ASN A 125 8.39 6.29 11.99
CA ASN A 125 7.60 7.13 12.86
C ASN A 125 7.00 8.32 12.11
N ASN A 126 5.75 8.22 11.70
CA ASN A 126 4.86 9.37 11.53
C ASN A 126 3.51 8.83 11.05
N GLY A 127 2.47 9.15 11.76
CA GLY A 127 1.08 8.84 11.65
C GLY A 127 0.62 8.14 10.37
N GLY A 128 -0.10 7.03 10.55
CA GLY A 128 -0.60 6.23 9.46
C GLY A 128 -1.21 7.07 8.35
N ILE A 129 -0.68 6.94 7.15
CA ILE A 129 -1.35 7.50 5.97
C ILE A 129 -2.53 6.57 5.72
N ASP A 130 -3.72 7.05 6.03
CA ASP A 130 -4.94 6.48 5.47
C ASP A 130 -4.81 6.66 3.95
N ILE A 131 -4.58 5.56 3.21
CA ILE A 131 -4.66 5.63 1.76
C ILE A 131 -6.14 5.59 1.45
N PRO A 132 -6.81 6.74 1.31
CA PRO A 132 -8.23 6.76 1.01
C PRO A 132 -8.43 6.07 -0.33
N LYS A 133 -9.57 5.40 -0.50
CA LYS A 133 -10.00 4.92 -1.81
C LYS A 133 -9.98 6.12 -2.75
N ARG A 134 -8.89 6.27 -3.51
CA ARG A 134 -8.75 7.41 -4.41
C ARG A 134 -9.69 7.17 -5.57
N THR A 135 -10.75 7.95 -5.61
CA THR A 135 -11.57 8.09 -6.81
C THR A 135 -10.88 9.07 -7.74
N GLU A 136 -10.96 8.81 -9.02
CA GLU A 136 -10.51 9.75 -10.03
C GLU A 136 -11.17 11.12 -9.81
N GLN A 137 -10.38 12.17 -9.80
CA GLN A 137 -10.85 13.53 -9.55
C GLN A 137 -10.93 14.30 -10.86
N SER A 138 -11.90 15.20 -10.97
CA SER A 138 -11.92 16.21 -12.01
C SER A 138 -11.09 17.42 -11.57
N TYR A 139 -10.38 18.02 -12.52
CA TYR A 139 -9.50 19.15 -12.26
C TYR A 139 -9.97 20.40 -13.01
N ASP A 140 -10.00 21.54 -12.32
CA ASP A 140 -10.23 22.85 -12.95
C ASP A 140 -8.91 23.39 -13.53
N ILE A 141 -8.82 23.40 -14.86
CA ILE A 141 -7.65 23.86 -15.59
C ILE A 141 -7.78 25.30 -16.10
N SER A 142 -8.87 25.99 -15.80
CA SER A 142 -9.20 27.32 -16.37
C SER A 142 -8.18 28.40 -16.01
N ARG A 143 -7.45 28.22 -14.91
CA ARG A 143 -6.44 29.17 -14.40
C ARG A 143 -5.01 28.68 -14.60
N ALA A 144 -4.82 27.54 -15.26
CA ALA A 144 -3.50 26.97 -15.46
C ALA A 144 -2.68 27.81 -16.44
N ILE A 145 -1.44 28.08 -16.12
CA ILE A 145 -0.49 28.84 -16.91
C ILE A 145 0.01 27.95 -18.08
N PRO A 146 -0.16 28.35 -19.34
CA PRO A 146 0.34 27.55 -20.45
C PRO A 146 1.86 27.39 -20.42
N VAL A 147 2.34 26.17 -20.62
CA VAL A 147 3.76 25.88 -20.81
C VAL A 147 4.15 26.24 -22.25
N THR A 148 5.01 27.25 -22.41
CA THR A 148 5.41 27.79 -23.72
C THR A 148 6.90 27.66 -24.01
N SER A 149 7.70 27.24 -23.03
CA SER A 149 9.16 27.12 -23.16
C SER A 149 9.63 25.71 -22.91
N PRO A 150 10.61 25.17 -23.69
CA PRO A 150 11.24 23.88 -23.42
C PRO A 150 11.97 23.78 -22.07
N SER A 151 12.27 24.91 -21.45
CA SER A 151 12.89 25.02 -20.12
C SER A 151 12.02 25.86 -19.20
N GLN A 152 10.73 25.50 -19.10
CA GLN A 152 9.79 26.23 -18.26
C GLN A 152 10.25 26.19 -16.80
N VAL A 153 10.40 27.38 -16.21
CA VAL A 153 10.67 27.53 -14.77
C VAL A 153 9.33 27.51 -14.04
N LEU A 154 9.20 26.58 -13.11
CA LEU A 154 8.01 26.44 -12.28
C LEU A 154 8.17 27.24 -10.98
N GLN A 155 7.06 27.81 -10.52
CA GLN A 155 6.95 28.50 -9.24
C GLN A 155 6.03 27.73 -8.31
N GLY A 156 6.40 27.63 -7.05
CA GLY A 156 5.57 26.95 -6.05
C GLY A 156 4.19 27.58 -5.88
N GLY A 157 3.20 26.73 -5.65
CA GLY A 157 1.81 27.13 -5.54
C GLY A 157 1.12 27.47 -6.87
N GLN A 158 1.86 27.42 -7.99
CA GLN A 158 1.30 27.69 -9.30
C GLN A 158 0.90 26.42 -10.03
N THR A 159 -0.03 26.56 -10.95
CA THR A 159 -0.55 25.49 -11.79
C THR A 159 -0.24 25.78 -13.25
N TYR A 160 0.31 24.81 -13.95
CA TYR A 160 0.72 24.89 -15.34
C TYR A 160 0.00 23.86 -16.20
N ILE A 161 -0.07 24.10 -17.52
CA ILE A 161 -0.70 23.17 -18.47
C ILE A 161 0.10 23.03 -19.75
N VAL A 162 0.32 21.79 -20.17
CA VAL A 162 0.84 21.41 -21.49
C VAL A 162 -0.35 21.05 -22.37
N THR A 163 -0.66 21.88 -23.36
CA THR A 163 -1.80 21.66 -24.29
C THR A 163 -1.39 21.11 -25.65
N GLY A 164 -0.12 21.25 -26.03
CA GLY A 164 0.44 20.74 -27.28
C GLY A 164 1.58 19.73 -27.03
N ASN A 165 2.48 19.62 -28.01
CA ASN A 165 3.69 18.82 -27.85
C ASN A 165 4.75 19.62 -27.10
N PHE A 166 5.13 19.14 -25.94
CA PHE A 166 6.21 19.68 -25.14
C PHE A 166 7.37 18.68 -25.10
N SER A 167 8.53 19.13 -25.57
CA SER A 167 9.76 18.35 -25.48
C SER A 167 10.77 19.12 -24.63
N GLY A 168 11.00 18.65 -23.40
CA GLY A 168 11.85 19.37 -22.46
C GLY A 168 11.73 18.84 -21.04
N LYS A 169 12.26 19.64 -20.11
CA LYS A 169 12.14 19.40 -18.68
C LYS A 169 11.60 20.63 -17.97
N PHE A 170 10.89 20.42 -16.90
CA PHE A 170 10.56 21.50 -15.99
C PHE A 170 11.77 21.76 -15.09
N THR A 171 12.06 23.02 -14.88
CA THR A 171 13.07 23.46 -13.91
C THR A 171 12.39 24.20 -12.79
N ASP A 172 12.93 24.11 -11.61
CA ASP A 172 12.43 24.81 -10.44
C ASP A 172 13.56 25.56 -9.74
N THR A 173 13.23 26.60 -9.01
CA THR A 173 14.16 27.34 -8.17
C THR A 173 13.66 27.53 -6.73
N SER A 174 12.43 27.12 -6.44
CA SER A 174 11.77 27.44 -5.17
C SER A 174 10.74 26.42 -4.70
N LEU A 175 10.69 25.23 -5.31
CA LEU A 175 9.76 24.19 -4.91
C LEU A 175 10.20 23.53 -3.58
N SER A 176 9.23 23.15 -2.78
CA SER A 176 9.44 22.44 -1.53
C SER A 176 8.23 21.57 -1.22
N ASN A 177 8.31 20.75 -0.18
CA ASN A 177 7.20 19.91 0.25
C ASN A 177 5.92 20.69 0.59
N SER A 178 6.06 21.90 1.12
CA SER A 178 4.95 22.80 1.46
C SER A 178 4.57 23.76 0.31
N ASN A 179 5.32 23.79 -0.78
CA ASN A 179 5.15 24.73 -1.87
C ASN A 179 5.45 24.06 -3.21
N LYS A 180 4.66 23.05 -3.55
CA LYS A 180 4.75 22.32 -4.82
C LYS A 180 4.17 23.14 -5.99
N ALA A 181 4.59 22.80 -7.20
CA ALA A 181 3.88 23.20 -8.41
C ALA A 181 3.02 22.04 -8.92
N THR A 182 1.97 22.35 -9.67
CA THR A 182 1.12 21.38 -10.36
C THR A 182 1.27 21.54 -11.87
N VAL A 183 1.43 20.42 -12.59
CA VAL A 183 1.49 20.43 -14.05
C VAL A 183 0.46 19.48 -14.63
N TYR A 184 -0.48 20.04 -15.37
CA TYR A 184 -1.44 19.28 -16.15
C TYR A 184 -0.87 18.95 -17.53
N ILE A 185 -0.99 17.70 -17.96
CA ILE A 185 -0.63 17.23 -19.28
C ILE A 185 -1.92 16.91 -20.03
N GLN A 186 -2.39 17.83 -20.85
CA GLN A 186 -3.53 17.67 -21.75
C GLN A 186 -3.07 17.27 -23.16
N GLY A 187 -1.88 17.75 -23.55
CA GLY A 187 -1.21 17.39 -24.79
C GLY A 187 -0.23 16.22 -24.60
N THR A 188 0.94 16.31 -25.21
CA THR A 188 1.99 15.30 -25.13
C THR A 188 3.25 15.89 -24.51
N TRP A 189 3.78 15.20 -23.51
CA TRP A 189 5.11 15.49 -22.96
C TRP A 189 6.09 14.41 -23.42
N GLU A 190 7.02 14.82 -24.30
CA GLU A 190 8.12 13.98 -24.77
C GLU A 190 9.35 14.21 -23.86
N LEU A 191 9.74 13.18 -23.12
CA LEU A 191 10.87 13.25 -22.22
C LEU A 191 11.96 12.23 -22.59
N ALA A 192 13.22 12.64 -22.51
CA ALA A 192 14.34 11.71 -22.70
C ALA A 192 14.69 11.02 -21.38
N GLN A 193 15.14 11.81 -20.42
CA GLN A 193 15.53 11.34 -19.10
C GLN A 193 15.32 12.50 -18.11
N VAL A 194 14.33 12.40 -17.26
CA VAL A 194 13.87 13.50 -16.42
C VAL A 194 13.74 13.05 -14.97
N THR A 195 14.23 13.88 -14.07
CA THR A 195 13.98 13.83 -12.63
C THR A 195 13.15 15.05 -12.24
N GLN A 196 12.10 14.82 -11.45
CA GLN A 196 11.20 15.86 -10.97
C GLN A 196 11.07 15.80 -9.46
N ASP A 197 11.23 16.96 -8.83
CA ASP A 197 11.15 17.16 -7.39
C ASP A 197 9.97 18.05 -7.03
N PHE A 198 9.26 17.72 -5.94
CA PHE A 198 8.17 18.54 -5.39
C PHE A 198 7.11 18.93 -6.42
N LEU A 199 6.81 18.05 -7.37
CA LEU A 199 5.92 18.32 -8.48
C LEU A 199 4.72 17.38 -8.47
N ASP A 200 3.52 17.95 -8.61
CA ASP A 200 2.30 17.20 -8.85
C ASP A 200 2.01 17.16 -10.35
N ILE A 201 2.24 16.03 -10.99
CA ILE A 201 2.01 15.79 -12.41
C ILE A 201 0.67 15.09 -12.58
N ILE A 202 -0.22 15.67 -13.38
CA ILE A 202 -1.54 15.13 -13.65
C ILE A 202 -1.73 14.98 -15.15
N VAL A 203 -1.73 13.74 -15.62
CA VAL A 203 -1.99 13.44 -17.03
C VAL A 203 -3.49 13.34 -17.19
N LEU A 204 -4.07 14.34 -17.84
CA LEU A 204 -5.50 14.46 -18.08
C LEU A 204 -5.94 13.46 -19.15
N LYS A 205 -7.23 13.20 -19.22
CA LYS A 205 -7.81 12.36 -20.30
C LYS A 205 -7.28 12.82 -21.66
N ASP A 206 -6.89 11.86 -22.51
CA ASP A 206 -6.25 12.03 -23.82
C ASP A 206 -4.82 12.61 -23.77
N GLY A 207 -4.33 13.03 -22.60
CA GLY A 207 -2.96 13.47 -22.39
C GLY A 207 -1.95 12.32 -22.42
N LYS A 208 -0.72 12.62 -22.82
CA LYS A 208 0.35 11.61 -22.96
C LYS A 208 1.67 12.06 -22.37
N ILE A 209 2.35 11.11 -21.75
CA ILE A 209 3.79 11.23 -21.44
C ILE A 209 4.50 10.08 -22.15
N ASN A 210 5.45 10.44 -23.04
CA ASN A 210 6.29 9.47 -23.73
C ASN A 210 7.74 9.73 -23.42
N GLY A 211 8.53 8.67 -23.28
CA GLY A 211 9.94 8.87 -23.10
C GLY A 211 10.72 7.63 -22.70
N LYS A 212 11.91 7.87 -22.19
CA LYS A 212 12.81 6.80 -21.78
C LYS A 212 12.73 6.56 -20.27
N TYR A 213 12.83 7.63 -19.48
CA TYR A 213 13.03 7.53 -18.05
C TYR A 213 12.38 8.69 -17.30
N LEU A 214 11.62 8.39 -16.27
CA LEU A 214 11.07 9.39 -15.34
C LEU A 214 11.38 8.99 -13.90
N MET A 215 11.99 9.90 -13.15
CA MET A 215 12.16 9.77 -11.71
C MET A 215 11.35 10.86 -11.01
N LEU A 216 10.51 10.44 -10.08
CA LEU A 216 9.78 11.28 -9.14
C LEU A 216 10.51 11.27 -7.81
N GLN A 217 10.81 12.42 -7.26
CA GLN A 217 11.50 12.57 -5.98
C GLN A 217 10.76 13.51 -5.03
N ASN A 218 11.10 13.43 -3.75
CA ASN A 218 10.73 14.43 -2.74
C ASN A 218 9.24 14.77 -2.75
N THR A 219 8.40 13.76 -2.43
CA THR A 219 6.93 13.89 -2.36
C THR A 219 6.23 14.22 -3.68
N SER A 220 6.89 14.09 -4.83
CA SER A 220 6.25 14.28 -6.13
C SER A 220 5.12 13.27 -6.36
N THR A 221 4.10 13.69 -7.10
CA THR A 221 2.99 12.80 -7.46
C THR A 221 2.84 12.69 -8.98
N LEU A 222 2.43 11.52 -9.45
CA LEU A 222 1.99 11.28 -10.82
C LEU A 222 0.58 10.70 -10.78
N THR A 223 -0.38 11.46 -11.28
CA THR A 223 -1.76 11.00 -11.48
C THR A 223 -2.03 10.80 -12.96
N ILE A 224 -2.49 9.62 -13.34
CA ILE A 224 -2.83 9.27 -14.71
C ILE A 224 -4.33 9.05 -14.77
N GLN A 225 -5.07 9.92 -15.44
CA GLN A 225 -6.53 9.81 -15.55
C GLN A 225 -6.95 8.69 -16.52
N SER A 226 -8.19 8.25 -16.41
CA SER A 226 -8.81 7.33 -17.37
C SER A 226 -8.75 7.89 -18.79
N GLY A 227 -8.22 7.08 -19.73
CA GLY A 227 -7.96 7.51 -21.10
C GLY A 227 -6.69 8.32 -21.32
N ALA A 228 -5.87 8.52 -20.28
CA ALA A 228 -4.53 9.07 -20.40
C ALA A 228 -3.49 7.96 -20.54
N GLU A 229 -2.32 8.29 -21.12
CA GLU A 229 -1.25 7.31 -21.35
C GLU A 229 0.11 7.82 -20.84
N VAL A 230 0.83 6.96 -20.13
CA VAL A 230 2.26 7.15 -19.78
C VAL A 230 3.05 5.97 -20.31
N SER A 231 3.95 6.21 -21.25
CA SER A 231 4.75 5.20 -21.92
C SER A 231 6.24 5.48 -21.77
N LEU A 232 6.94 4.67 -20.99
CA LEU A 232 8.36 4.80 -20.71
C LEU A 232 9.10 3.54 -21.21
N SER A 233 10.03 3.74 -22.13
CA SER A 233 10.77 2.62 -22.75
C SER A 233 11.79 1.97 -21.83
N ASP A 234 12.12 2.58 -20.68
CA ASP A 234 13.11 2.05 -19.73
C ASP A 234 12.53 2.01 -18.31
N GLN A 235 12.48 3.13 -17.57
CA GLN A 235 12.19 3.09 -16.13
C GLN A 235 11.23 4.21 -15.66
N LEU A 236 10.40 3.85 -14.70
CA LEU A 236 9.70 4.76 -13.79
C LEU A 236 10.20 4.51 -12.38
N ILE A 237 10.80 5.52 -11.76
CA ILE A 237 11.32 5.44 -10.40
C ILE A 237 10.59 6.42 -9.50
N CYS A 238 10.11 5.95 -8.37
CA CYS A 238 9.66 6.76 -7.26
C CYS A 238 10.71 6.75 -6.16
N ASN A 239 10.93 7.91 -5.55
CA ASN A 239 11.95 8.11 -4.53
C ASN A 239 11.44 9.12 -3.50
N THR A 240 11.65 8.84 -2.21
CA THR A 240 11.39 9.77 -1.11
C THR A 240 9.94 10.26 -1.04
N TYR A 241 9.02 9.38 -0.61
CA TYR A 241 7.60 9.66 -0.38
C TYR A 241 6.81 10.06 -1.65
N SER A 242 7.26 9.64 -2.81
CA SER A 242 6.55 9.91 -4.06
C SER A 242 5.34 8.99 -4.25
N THR A 243 4.36 9.44 -5.01
CA THR A 243 3.10 8.69 -5.18
C THR A 243 2.71 8.60 -6.65
N ILE A 244 2.28 7.43 -7.09
CA ILE A 244 1.64 7.22 -8.38
C ILE A 244 0.18 6.86 -8.16
N CYS A 245 -0.73 7.56 -8.84
CA CYS A 245 -2.16 7.24 -8.89
C CYS A 245 -2.53 6.93 -10.34
N ASN A 246 -2.66 5.64 -10.67
CA ASN A 246 -2.93 5.21 -12.03
C ASN A 246 -4.40 4.81 -12.21
N PHE A 247 -5.13 5.56 -13.04
CA PHE A 247 -6.49 5.25 -13.52
C PHE A 247 -6.51 5.08 -15.04
N GLY A 248 -5.38 5.27 -15.72
CA GLY A 248 -5.20 5.19 -17.16
C GLY A 248 -4.20 4.11 -17.57
N ASP A 249 -3.56 4.30 -18.70
CA ASP A 249 -2.57 3.37 -19.23
C ASP A 249 -1.15 3.74 -18.79
N LEU A 250 -0.53 2.88 -17.98
CA LEU A 250 0.86 3.02 -17.56
C LEU A 250 1.70 1.87 -18.13
N LYS A 251 2.62 2.18 -19.02
CA LYS A 251 3.55 1.25 -19.65
C LYS A 251 4.99 1.63 -19.31
N THR A 252 5.71 0.73 -18.70
CA THR A 252 7.15 0.90 -18.41
C THR A 252 7.85 -0.45 -18.41
N LYS A 253 9.10 -0.50 -18.86
CA LYS A 253 9.89 -1.73 -18.83
C LYS A 253 10.24 -2.14 -17.39
N ASN A 254 10.59 -1.16 -16.57
CA ASN A 254 10.93 -1.36 -15.17
C ASN A 254 10.26 -0.30 -14.31
N MET A 255 9.77 -0.70 -13.13
CA MET A 255 9.27 0.21 -12.11
C MET A 255 10.03 -0.05 -10.82
N LYS A 256 10.47 1.01 -10.17
CA LYS A 256 11.12 0.95 -8.86
C LYS A 256 10.41 1.90 -7.90
N LEU A 257 9.91 1.34 -6.81
CA LEU A 257 9.39 2.07 -5.66
C LEU A 257 10.38 1.91 -4.52
N ASN A 258 10.89 3.02 -4.01
CA ASN A 258 11.77 3.02 -2.86
C ASN A 258 10.97 3.14 -1.56
N THR A 259 11.65 3.31 -0.43
CA THR A 259 11.02 3.37 0.89
C THR A 259 10.01 4.53 0.97
N ASN A 260 8.81 4.24 1.45
CA ASN A 260 7.69 5.16 1.63
C ASN A 260 7.05 5.70 0.33
N ASP A 261 7.35 5.11 -0.82
CA ASP A 261 6.67 5.44 -2.07
C ASP A 261 5.38 4.61 -2.21
N ILE A 262 4.41 5.16 -2.92
CA ILE A 262 3.08 4.56 -3.04
C ILE A 262 2.71 4.42 -4.51
N LEU A 263 2.26 3.23 -4.90
CA LEU A 263 1.56 3.00 -6.16
C LEU A 263 0.11 2.63 -5.86
N TYR A 264 -0.80 3.45 -6.34
CA TYR A 264 -2.22 3.15 -6.39
C TYR A 264 -2.60 2.83 -7.84
N ASN A 265 -3.19 1.65 -8.07
CA ASN A 265 -3.75 1.26 -9.36
C ASN A 265 -5.27 1.17 -9.25
N GLY A 266 -5.99 2.01 -9.97
CA GLY A 266 -7.44 2.19 -9.87
C GLY A 266 -8.27 1.24 -10.76
N HIS A 267 -7.60 0.34 -11.51
CA HIS A 267 -8.24 -0.65 -12.37
C HIS A 267 -8.59 -1.93 -11.65
#